data_9b11a22e9ae241c15716b47aeb05612b
#
_entry.id   9b11a22e9ae241c15716b47aeb05612b
#
_cell.length_a   1.000
_cell.length_b   1.000
_cell.length_c   1.000
_cell.angle_alpha   90.00
_cell.angle_beta   90.00
_cell.angle_gamma   90.00
#
_symmetry.space_group_name_H-M   'P 1'
#
loop_
_entity.id
_entity.type
_entity.pdbx_description
1 polymer ?
#
loop_
_entity_poly.entity_id
_entity_poly.type
_entity_poly.pdbx_seq_one_letter_code
_entity_poly.pdbx_strand_id
1 'polypeptide(L)'
;MFTNYLLLAFRNIARKRAYAAVNILGLAVGLSAALFISLYVRDELTYDTMHPQANETYRMGYVVTFPNGEKEAAPYAPAGWDNYIQANFPGIGGITSYTSWGMPTSVQNVNKDRIILTEELIWAESSITDLIYMPVLKGTSKNPLKEINSLILTESAAKELFGNEDPINQQVTVMHTWATQGKKVEMMVTAVIKDIPSNSHVNPKYVANILALKPFMPDLENLLNTSMADGNNNFFTQSYFVCKDPTKIPLIMEDMQKKVDQMIAKNKWDIKFKPVVKKITDVHFDQEMDWTIDHKTADIKYMYVFMTIALLILVVACINYINLSTAKSAGRAREIGLRKTFGGIRSELFLQFMLESFVLVFISALMALLIVAMLTTPFNQLTGKAFTLAHLFNGQMLLIILGVIVLVTLLAGS
;
A
#
# COMPACT_ATOMS: atom_id res chain seq x y z
N MET A 1 -13.77 4.01 -45.70
CA MET A 1 -12.30 3.98 -45.75
C MET A 1 -11.68 3.28 -44.54
N PHE A 2 -11.98 3.68 -43.31
CA PHE A 2 -11.40 3.09 -42.06
C PHE A 2 -11.58 1.57 -41.97
N THR A 3 -12.77 1.05 -42.22
CA THR A 3 -13.08 -0.40 -42.20
C THR A 3 -12.23 -1.21 -43.19
N ASN A 4 -11.96 -0.64 -44.36
CA ASN A 4 -11.14 -1.28 -45.39
C ASN A 4 -9.66 -1.34 -44.96
N TYR A 5 -9.15 -0.31 -44.30
CA TYR A 5 -7.77 -0.32 -43.78
C TYR A 5 -7.59 -1.33 -42.64
N LEU A 6 -8.59 -1.49 -41.75
CA LEU A 6 -8.57 -2.53 -40.71
C LEU A 6 -8.58 -3.93 -41.33
N LEU A 7 -9.43 -4.19 -42.31
CA LEU A 7 -9.47 -5.47 -43.04
C LEU A 7 -8.13 -5.78 -43.73
N LEU A 8 -7.51 -4.76 -44.34
CA LEU A 8 -6.19 -4.88 -44.94
C LEU A 8 -5.10 -5.20 -43.87
N ALA A 9 -5.14 -4.55 -42.71
CA ALA A 9 -4.24 -4.81 -41.62
C ALA A 9 -4.33 -6.29 -41.14
N PHE A 10 -5.55 -6.79 -40.92
CA PHE A 10 -5.78 -8.18 -40.53
C PHE A 10 -5.31 -9.18 -41.61
N ARG A 11 -5.59 -8.91 -42.90
CA ARG A 11 -5.10 -9.75 -44.01
C ARG A 11 -3.59 -9.76 -44.11
N ASN A 12 -2.93 -8.63 -43.88
CA ASN A 12 -1.46 -8.54 -43.87
C ASN A 12 -0.84 -9.34 -42.70
N ILE A 13 -1.45 -9.30 -41.49
CA ILE A 13 -1.06 -10.11 -40.32
C ILE A 13 -1.23 -11.60 -40.67
N ALA A 14 -2.37 -12.02 -41.19
CA ALA A 14 -2.64 -13.40 -41.55
C ALA A 14 -1.74 -13.94 -42.69
N ARG A 15 -1.29 -13.09 -43.61
CA ARG A 15 -0.40 -13.47 -44.72
C ARG A 15 1.08 -13.61 -44.29
N LYS A 16 1.50 -12.85 -43.26
CA LYS A 16 2.91 -12.83 -42.76
C LYS A 16 2.98 -13.29 -41.31
N ARG A 17 2.47 -14.49 -41.04
CA ARG A 17 2.27 -15.03 -39.65
C ARG A 17 3.53 -15.02 -38.78
N ALA A 18 4.67 -15.48 -39.28
CA ALA A 18 5.90 -15.54 -38.52
C ALA A 18 6.39 -14.14 -38.08
N TYR A 19 6.35 -13.18 -38.99
CA TYR A 19 6.69 -11.77 -38.69
C TYR A 19 5.74 -11.18 -37.65
N ALA A 20 4.44 -11.35 -37.82
CA ALA A 20 3.44 -10.84 -36.89
C ALA A 20 3.59 -11.49 -35.52
N ALA A 21 3.81 -12.81 -35.45
CA ALA A 21 4.00 -13.53 -34.21
C ALA A 21 5.24 -13.04 -33.42
N VAL A 22 6.39 -12.88 -34.07
CA VAL A 22 7.61 -12.39 -33.42
C VAL A 22 7.40 -10.97 -32.85
N ASN A 23 6.77 -10.09 -33.61
CA ASN A 23 6.48 -8.72 -33.18
C ASN A 23 5.49 -8.71 -32.01
N ILE A 24 4.38 -9.45 -32.14
CA ILE A 24 3.34 -9.50 -31.11
C ILE A 24 3.91 -10.08 -29.82
N LEU A 25 4.62 -11.20 -29.88
CA LEU A 25 5.20 -11.83 -28.69
C LEU A 25 6.30 -10.99 -28.06
N GLY A 26 7.22 -10.44 -28.86
CA GLY A 26 8.30 -9.58 -28.34
C GLY A 26 7.75 -8.33 -27.65
N LEU A 27 6.76 -7.68 -28.26
CA LEU A 27 6.13 -6.50 -27.65
C LEU A 27 5.24 -6.88 -26.45
N ALA A 28 4.53 -8.02 -26.52
CA ALA A 28 3.69 -8.49 -25.41
C ALA A 28 4.51 -8.80 -24.16
N VAL A 29 5.68 -9.45 -24.29
CA VAL A 29 6.58 -9.73 -23.18
C VAL A 29 7.11 -8.42 -22.58
N GLY A 30 7.57 -7.48 -23.39
CA GLY A 30 8.04 -6.17 -22.92
C GLY A 30 6.94 -5.38 -22.19
N LEU A 31 5.73 -5.34 -22.77
CA LEU A 31 4.58 -4.69 -22.17
C LEU A 31 4.16 -5.36 -20.85
N SER A 32 4.14 -6.69 -20.76
CA SER A 32 3.76 -7.40 -19.55
C SER A 32 4.75 -7.16 -18.41
N ALA A 33 6.05 -7.16 -18.69
CA ALA A 33 7.08 -6.83 -17.71
C ALA A 33 6.93 -5.38 -17.20
N ALA A 34 6.73 -4.42 -18.13
CA ALA A 34 6.51 -3.02 -17.76
C ALA A 34 5.24 -2.83 -16.94
N LEU A 35 4.16 -3.58 -17.24
CA LEU A 35 2.92 -3.53 -16.46
C LEU A 35 3.10 -4.08 -15.03
N PHE A 36 3.80 -5.19 -14.85
CA PHE A 36 4.10 -5.72 -13.51
C PHE A 36 4.92 -4.75 -12.69
N ILE A 37 5.98 -4.17 -13.29
CA ILE A 37 6.80 -3.18 -12.60
C ILE A 37 5.96 -1.94 -12.25
N SER A 38 5.12 -1.47 -13.17
CA SER A 38 4.24 -0.32 -12.93
C SER A 38 3.22 -0.60 -11.81
N LEU A 39 2.65 -1.81 -11.75
CA LEU A 39 1.77 -2.23 -10.66
C LEU A 39 2.49 -2.19 -9.32
N TYR A 40 3.68 -2.78 -9.27
CA TYR A 40 4.50 -2.84 -8.05
C TYR A 40 4.88 -1.43 -7.58
N VAL A 41 5.47 -0.62 -8.46
CA VAL A 41 5.90 0.76 -8.13
C VAL A 41 4.71 1.61 -7.69
N ARG A 42 3.56 1.47 -8.37
CA ARG A 42 2.35 2.18 -7.97
C ARG A 42 1.88 1.78 -6.57
N ASP A 43 1.86 0.49 -6.27
CA ASP A 43 1.45 -0.03 -4.96
C ASP A 43 2.35 0.54 -3.85
N GLU A 44 3.67 0.51 -4.06
CA GLU A 44 4.65 1.10 -3.14
C GLU A 44 4.45 2.62 -2.96
N LEU A 45 4.28 3.37 -4.06
CA LEU A 45 4.11 4.83 -4.01
C LEU A 45 2.74 5.29 -3.48
N THR A 46 1.75 4.39 -3.44
CA THR A 46 0.41 4.67 -2.88
C THR A 46 0.22 4.06 -1.49
N TYR A 47 1.32 3.69 -0.82
CA TYR A 47 1.26 3.15 0.53
C TYR A 47 0.57 4.13 1.48
N ASP A 48 -0.34 3.64 2.30
CA ASP A 48 -1.11 4.40 3.30
C ASP A 48 -1.99 5.54 2.78
N THR A 49 -2.10 5.73 1.47
CA THR A 49 -2.94 6.82 0.91
C THR A 49 -4.44 6.56 1.06
N MET A 50 -4.86 5.34 1.42
CA MET A 50 -6.26 4.98 1.60
C MET A 50 -6.86 5.47 2.92
N HIS A 51 -6.04 5.87 3.90
CA HIS A 51 -6.54 6.32 5.20
C HIS A 51 -7.34 7.63 5.10
N PRO A 52 -8.39 7.81 5.91
CA PRO A 52 -9.06 9.10 6.02
C PRO A 52 -8.03 10.18 6.37
N GLN A 53 -8.05 11.30 5.65
CA GLN A 53 -7.13 12.42 5.92
C GLN A 53 -5.63 12.03 5.88
N ALA A 54 -5.23 11.03 5.07
CA ALA A 54 -3.84 10.54 4.99
C ALA A 54 -2.80 11.67 4.79
N ASN A 55 -3.18 12.71 4.03
CA ASN A 55 -2.32 13.86 3.76
C ASN A 55 -2.11 14.80 4.96
N GLU A 56 -2.94 14.68 6.00
CA GLU A 56 -2.96 15.51 7.20
C GLU A 56 -2.65 14.69 8.46
N THR A 57 -2.54 13.36 8.34
CA THR A 57 -2.26 12.45 9.45
C THR A 57 -0.77 12.26 9.61
N TYR A 58 -0.31 12.35 10.85
CA TYR A 58 1.10 12.20 11.26
C TYR A 58 1.24 11.12 12.31
N ARG A 59 2.32 10.34 12.21
CA ARG A 59 2.76 9.35 13.20
C ARG A 59 3.90 9.92 14.02
N MET A 60 3.89 9.63 15.32
CA MET A 60 4.98 9.96 16.25
C MET A 60 5.94 8.77 16.41
N GLY A 61 7.18 9.09 16.68
CA GLY A 61 8.23 8.14 16.99
C GLY A 61 9.43 8.83 17.63
N TYR A 62 10.52 8.09 17.82
CA TYR A 62 11.75 8.63 18.37
C TYR A 62 13.00 7.99 17.81
N VAL A 63 14.10 8.70 17.96
CA VAL A 63 15.46 8.16 17.79
C VAL A 63 16.24 8.41 19.09
N VAL A 64 16.75 7.35 19.69
CA VAL A 64 17.68 7.42 20.82
C VAL A 64 19.09 7.20 20.33
N THR A 65 20.04 8.01 20.81
CA THR A 65 21.47 7.79 20.59
C THR A 65 22.11 7.51 21.95
N PHE A 66 22.71 6.35 22.08
CA PHE A 66 23.42 5.92 23.29
C PHE A 66 24.85 6.49 23.34
N PRO A 67 25.51 6.47 24.53
CA PRO A 67 26.87 6.98 24.70
C PRO A 67 27.92 6.31 23.81
N ASN A 68 27.69 5.05 23.44
CA ASN A 68 28.55 4.29 22.51
C ASN A 68 28.38 4.70 21.04
N GLY A 69 27.48 5.66 20.75
CA GLY A 69 27.16 6.12 19.40
C GLY A 69 26.13 5.26 18.66
N GLU A 70 25.66 4.17 19.28
CA GLU A 70 24.58 3.34 18.73
C GLU A 70 23.27 4.12 18.70
N LYS A 71 22.48 3.91 17.65
CA LYS A 71 21.18 4.54 17.50
C LYS A 71 20.09 3.48 17.48
N GLU A 72 19.02 3.81 18.15
CA GLU A 72 17.79 3.03 18.19
C GLU A 72 16.62 3.92 17.81
N ALA A 73 15.84 3.52 16.82
CA ALA A 73 14.69 4.27 16.36
C ALA A 73 13.42 3.41 16.44
N ALA A 74 12.34 3.98 16.96
CA ALA A 74 11.08 3.26 17.10
C ALA A 74 9.88 4.15 16.80
N PRO A 75 8.78 3.56 16.26
CA PRO A 75 7.54 4.27 15.97
C PRO A 75 6.66 4.41 17.22
N TYR A 76 7.22 4.29 18.39
CA TYR A 76 6.49 4.42 19.64
C TYR A 76 6.54 5.85 20.16
N ALA A 77 5.45 6.28 20.77
CA ALA A 77 5.39 7.51 21.54
C ALA A 77 5.15 7.17 23.02
N PRO A 78 5.51 8.05 23.96
CA PRO A 78 4.99 7.96 25.29
C PRO A 78 3.47 7.96 25.27
N ALA A 79 2.85 7.02 25.96
CA ALA A 79 1.40 6.97 26.07
C ALA A 79 0.87 8.33 26.60
N GLY A 80 -0.21 8.82 26.00
CA GLY A 80 -0.83 10.11 26.33
C GLY A 80 -0.22 11.34 25.65
N TRP A 81 0.79 11.16 24.79
CA TRP A 81 1.36 12.30 24.04
C TRP A 81 0.43 12.88 23.00
N ASP A 82 -0.36 12.05 22.38
CA ASP A 82 -1.43 12.44 21.46
C ASP A 82 -2.46 13.33 22.16
N ASN A 83 -2.91 12.94 23.34
CA ASN A 83 -3.78 13.76 24.20
C ASN A 83 -3.12 15.10 24.58
N TYR A 84 -1.83 15.08 24.95
CA TYR A 84 -1.08 16.29 25.25
C TYR A 84 -1.01 17.24 24.05
N ILE A 85 -0.69 16.73 22.86
CA ILE A 85 -0.59 17.53 21.64
C ILE A 85 -1.95 18.15 21.30
N GLN A 86 -3.03 17.37 21.39
CA GLN A 86 -4.37 17.88 21.14
C GLN A 86 -4.77 19.00 22.08
N ALA A 87 -4.42 18.89 23.37
CA ALA A 87 -4.74 19.88 24.39
C ALA A 87 -3.94 21.19 24.26
N ASN A 88 -2.68 21.11 23.80
CA ASN A 88 -1.75 22.26 23.82
C ASN A 88 -1.56 22.93 22.46
N PHE A 89 -1.91 22.27 21.36
CA PHE A 89 -1.75 22.84 20.01
C PHE A 89 -3.10 23.02 19.31
N PRO A 90 -3.61 24.27 19.21
CA PRO A 90 -4.88 24.54 18.53
C PRO A 90 -4.88 24.08 17.08
N GLY A 91 -5.96 23.40 16.65
CA GLY A 91 -6.13 22.91 15.28
C GLY A 91 -5.54 21.54 15.03
N ILE A 92 -5.10 20.83 16.09
CA ILE A 92 -4.92 19.38 16.04
C ILE A 92 -6.31 18.73 16.04
N GLY A 93 -6.53 17.86 15.06
CA GLY A 93 -7.79 17.15 14.86
C GLY A 93 -7.87 15.86 15.65
N GLY A 94 -8.36 14.79 15.02
CA GLY A 94 -8.46 13.48 15.63
C GLY A 94 -7.11 12.94 16.08
N ILE A 95 -7.13 12.22 17.20
CA ILE A 95 -5.99 11.50 17.75
C ILE A 95 -6.37 10.05 17.92
N THR A 96 -5.40 9.15 17.83
CA THR A 96 -5.58 7.73 18.15
C THR A 96 -4.24 7.08 18.45
N SER A 97 -4.28 6.06 19.28
CA SER A 97 -3.13 5.22 19.49
C SER A 97 -3.50 3.73 19.49
N TYR A 98 -2.53 2.90 19.16
CA TYR A 98 -2.64 1.46 19.30
C TYR A 98 -1.30 0.85 19.74
N THR A 99 -1.35 -0.37 20.19
CA THR A 99 -0.16 -1.15 20.50
C THR A 99 -0.26 -2.54 19.89
N SER A 100 0.89 -3.02 19.42
CA SER A 100 1.10 -4.39 18.98
C SER A 100 2.46 -4.81 19.55
N TRP A 101 2.53 -5.99 20.11
CA TRP A 101 3.80 -6.49 20.65
C TRP A 101 4.46 -7.53 19.74
N GLY A 102 3.90 -7.77 18.54
CA GLY A 102 4.46 -8.72 17.57
C GLY A 102 4.65 -10.15 18.13
N MET A 103 3.86 -10.50 19.13
CA MET A 103 3.92 -11.82 19.76
C MET A 103 2.67 -12.64 19.44
N PRO A 104 2.78 -13.97 19.34
CA PRO A 104 1.65 -14.82 19.06
C PRO A 104 0.51 -14.61 20.05
N THR A 105 -0.65 -14.31 19.51
CA THR A 105 -1.92 -14.16 20.23
C THR A 105 -2.85 -15.27 19.80
N SER A 106 -3.46 -15.97 20.76
CA SER A 106 -4.52 -16.91 20.44
C SER A 106 -5.88 -16.21 20.43
N VAL A 107 -6.64 -16.43 19.36
CA VAL A 107 -8.01 -15.97 19.21
C VAL A 107 -8.88 -17.23 19.07
N GLN A 108 -9.80 -17.44 20.01
CA GLN A 108 -10.61 -18.66 20.09
C GLN A 108 -12.09 -18.34 19.97
N ASN A 109 -12.76 -19.01 19.04
CA ASN A 109 -14.22 -19.08 19.05
C ASN A 109 -14.67 -20.06 20.13
N VAL A 110 -15.31 -19.56 21.18
CA VAL A 110 -15.71 -20.34 22.34
C VAL A 110 -16.68 -21.47 21.99
N ASN A 111 -17.55 -21.26 21.00
CA ASN A 111 -18.60 -22.20 20.62
C ASN A 111 -18.12 -23.35 19.72
N LYS A 112 -16.92 -23.22 19.09
CA LYS A 112 -16.44 -24.18 18.08
C LYS A 112 -15.09 -24.83 18.40
N ASP A 113 -14.53 -24.54 19.54
CA ASP A 113 -13.17 -24.98 19.92
C ASP A 113 -12.09 -24.68 18.82
N ARG A 114 -12.34 -23.63 18.02
CA ARG A 114 -11.45 -23.20 16.95
C ARG A 114 -10.51 -22.13 17.46
N ILE A 115 -9.23 -22.44 17.48
CA ILE A 115 -8.17 -21.55 17.93
C ILE A 115 -7.33 -21.12 16.72
N ILE A 116 -7.12 -19.83 16.59
CA ILE A 116 -6.22 -19.23 15.61
C ILE A 116 -5.07 -18.57 16.35
N LEU A 117 -3.85 -18.88 15.96
CA LEU A 117 -2.65 -18.18 16.42
C LEU A 117 -2.31 -17.09 15.40
N THR A 118 -2.18 -15.86 15.86
CA THR A 118 -1.92 -14.70 15.00
C THR A 118 -1.01 -13.70 15.68
N GLU A 119 -0.23 -12.98 14.91
CA GLU A 119 0.51 -11.78 15.33
C GLU A 119 -0.17 -10.49 14.84
N GLU A 120 -1.28 -10.64 14.08
CA GLU A 120 -2.00 -9.55 13.42
C GLU A 120 -3.16 -9.03 14.30
N LEU A 121 -3.01 -9.04 15.63
CA LEU A 121 -3.94 -8.42 16.57
C LEU A 121 -3.31 -7.15 17.16
N ILE A 122 -4.06 -6.05 17.08
CA ILE A 122 -3.72 -4.80 17.75
C ILE A 122 -4.72 -4.47 18.86
N TRP A 123 -4.22 -3.78 19.88
CA TRP A 123 -5.01 -3.19 20.95
C TRP A 123 -5.06 -1.69 20.73
N ALA A 124 -6.22 -1.14 20.43
CA ALA A 124 -6.37 0.22 19.94
C ALA A 124 -7.39 1.02 20.76
N GLU A 125 -7.22 2.33 20.75
CA GLU A 125 -8.23 3.26 21.23
C GLU A 125 -9.47 3.23 20.32
N SER A 126 -10.61 3.59 20.85
CA SER A 126 -11.88 3.58 20.11
C SER A 126 -11.90 4.53 18.90
N SER A 127 -11.06 5.55 18.91
CA SER A 127 -10.87 6.54 17.83
C SER A 127 -10.14 6.00 16.60
N ILE A 128 -9.56 4.79 16.66
CA ILE A 128 -8.74 4.22 15.55
C ILE A 128 -9.51 4.19 14.23
N THR A 129 -10.80 3.89 14.27
CA THR A 129 -11.63 3.79 13.06
C THR A 129 -11.93 5.13 12.39
N ASP A 130 -11.64 6.25 13.07
CA ASP A 130 -11.82 7.59 12.51
C ASP A 130 -10.60 8.04 11.67
N LEU A 131 -9.41 7.51 12.00
CA LEU A 131 -8.15 7.89 11.37
C LEU A 131 -7.61 6.81 10.42
N ILE A 132 -7.82 5.55 10.75
CA ILE A 132 -7.32 4.41 9.98
C ILE A 132 -8.46 3.83 9.13
N TYR A 133 -8.15 3.48 7.90
CA TYR A 133 -9.11 2.91 6.96
C TYR A 133 -9.62 1.55 7.43
N MET A 134 -10.84 1.53 7.95
CA MET A 134 -11.52 0.34 8.49
C MET A 134 -13.00 0.33 8.08
N PRO A 135 -13.35 0.16 6.81
CA PRO A 135 -14.73 0.23 6.34
C PRO A 135 -15.56 -0.93 6.88
N VAL A 136 -16.58 -0.61 7.65
CA VAL A 136 -17.46 -1.61 8.26
C VAL A 136 -18.39 -2.22 7.21
N LEU A 137 -18.40 -3.55 7.14
CA LEU A 137 -19.27 -4.36 6.28
C LEU A 137 -20.51 -4.85 7.04
N LYS A 138 -20.33 -5.21 8.32
CA LYS A 138 -21.40 -5.70 9.20
C LYS A 138 -21.20 -5.21 10.63
N GLY A 139 -22.30 -5.10 11.38
CA GLY A 139 -22.29 -4.74 12.79
C GLY A 139 -22.36 -3.25 13.04
N THR A 140 -21.72 -2.77 14.12
CA THR A 140 -21.76 -1.39 14.56
C THR A 140 -20.90 -0.51 13.66
N SER A 141 -21.50 0.40 12.90
CA SER A 141 -20.79 1.25 11.95
C SER A 141 -20.17 2.51 12.59
N LYS A 142 -20.74 3.00 13.68
CA LYS A 142 -20.24 4.20 14.38
C LYS A 142 -19.59 3.77 15.69
N ASN A 143 -18.27 4.01 15.77
CA ASN A 143 -17.45 3.67 16.93
C ASN A 143 -17.60 2.18 17.38
N PRO A 144 -17.20 1.21 16.55
CA PRO A 144 -17.35 -0.21 16.85
C PRO A 144 -16.50 -0.69 18.06
N LEU A 145 -15.52 0.09 18.50
CA LEU A 145 -14.71 -0.17 19.70
C LEU A 145 -15.16 0.61 20.93
N LYS A 146 -16.41 1.06 21.00
CA LYS A 146 -16.91 1.86 22.13
C LYS A 146 -16.83 1.11 23.46
N GLU A 147 -17.28 -0.13 23.47
CA GLU A 147 -17.29 -0.96 24.70
C GLU A 147 -15.91 -1.58 24.94
N ILE A 148 -15.55 -1.75 26.21
CA ILE A 148 -14.20 -2.24 26.62
C ILE A 148 -13.91 -3.63 26.03
N ASN A 149 -14.90 -4.50 25.95
CA ASN A 149 -14.77 -5.86 25.44
C ASN A 149 -15.04 -5.99 23.94
N SER A 150 -14.98 -4.90 23.19
CA SER A 150 -15.23 -4.89 21.74
C SER A 150 -14.07 -5.48 20.95
N LEU A 151 -14.39 -6.28 19.94
CA LEU A 151 -13.46 -6.84 18.97
C LEU A 151 -13.98 -6.60 17.56
N ILE A 152 -13.13 -6.04 16.69
CA ILE A 152 -13.37 -5.92 15.26
C ILE A 152 -12.58 -7.04 14.56
N LEU A 153 -13.20 -7.66 13.55
CA LEU A 153 -12.55 -8.65 12.68
C LEU A 153 -12.50 -8.13 11.25
N THR A 154 -11.47 -8.48 10.51
CA THR A 154 -11.54 -8.37 9.06
C THR A 154 -12.47 -9.45 8.47
N GLU A 155 -12.88 -9.27 7.21
CA GLU A 155 -13.73 -10.26 6.50
C GLU A 155 -13.04 -11.63 6.43
N SER A 156 -11.74 -11.67 6.13
CA SER A 156 -10.95 -12.90 6.09
C SER A 156 -10.84 -13.56 7.47
N ALA A 157 -10.57 -12.77 8.53
CA ALA A 157 -10.49 -13.28 9.89
C ALA A 157 -11.85 -13.81 10.40
N ALA A 158 -12.94 -13.11 10.08
CA ALA A 158 -14.29 -13.57 10.41
C ALA A 158 -14.61 -14.90 9.72
N LYS A 159 -14.28 -15.04 8.43
CA LYS A 159 -14.46 -16.30 7.69
C LYS A 159 -13.58 -17.42 8.24
N GLU A 160 -12.35 -17.10 8.61
CA GLU A 160 -11.42 -18.07 9.20
C GLU A 160 -11.92 -18.57 10.55
N LEU A 161 -12.43 -17.70 11.44
CA LEU A 161 -12.84 -18.05 12.80
C LEU A 161 -14.26 -18.62 12.89
N PHE A 162 -15.19 -18.13 12.08
CA PHE A 162 -16.62 -18.49 12.14
C PHE A 162 -17.12 -19.29 10.93
N GLY A 163 -16.36 -19.33 9.83
CA GLY A 163 -16.81 -19.96 8.58
C GLY A 163 -17.92 -19.14 7.91
N ASN A 164 -19.10 -19.76 7.75
CA ASN A 164 -20.27 -19.10 7.14
C ASN A 164 -21.27 -18.54 8.17
N GLU A 165 -20.97 -18.64 9.47
CA GLU A 165 -21.85 -18.11 10.51
C GLU A 165 -21.66 -16.60 10.66
N ASP A 166 -22.73 -15.94 11.15
CA ASP A 166 -22.64 -14.51 11.46
C ASP A 166 -21.81 -14.30 12.73
N PRO A 167 -20.66 -13.58 12.64
CA PRO A 167 -19.80 -13.37 13.79
C PRO A 167 -20.30 -12.28 14.75
N ILE A 168 -21.27 -11.45 14.33
CA ILE A 168 -21.73 -10.30 15.13
C ILE A 168 -22.39 -10.76 16.42
N ASN A 169 -21.99 -10.14 17.54
CA ASN A 169 -22.41 -10.47 18.91
C ASN A 169 -21.99 -11.89 19.37
N GLN A 170 -21.07 -12.52 18.64
CA GLN A 170 -20.47 -13.78 19.10
C GLN A 170 -19.32 -13.51 20.07
N GLN A 171 -19.18 -14.39 21.06
CA GLN A 171 -18.12 -14.32 22.05
C GLN A 171 -16.84 -14.99 21.54
N VAL A 172 -15.72 -14.32 21.74
CA VAL A 172 -14.38 -14.77 21.38
C VAL A 172 -13.47 -14.59 22.58
N THR A 173 -12.60 -15.54 22.85
CA THR A 173 -11.54 -15.34 23.84
C THR A 173 -10.23 -14.99 23.15
N VAL A 174 -9.56 -13.97 23.68
CA VAL A 174 -8.23 -13.52 23.25
C VAL A 174 -7.26 -13.80 24.40
N MET A 175 -6.08 -14.37 24.06
CA MET A 175 -5.03 -14.61 25.03
C MET A 175 -3.69 -14.23 24.42
N HIS A 176 -3.03 -13.25 25.01
CA HIS A 176 -1.70 -12.80 24.62
C HIS A 176 -0.71 -13.10 25.75
N THR A 177 0.42 -13.74 25.44
CA THR A 177 1.38 -14.23 26.43
C THR A 177 1.82 -13.14 27.41
N TRP A 178 2.15 -11.96 26.89
CA TRP A 178 2.62 -10.84 27.71
C TRP A 178 1.48 -9.89 28.12
N ALA A 179 0.69 -9.37 27.17
CA ALA A 179 -0.31 -8.34 27.45
C ALA A 179 -1.42 -8.81 28.40
N THR A 180 -1.85 -10.07 28.28
CA THR A 180 -2.86 -10.66 29.18
C THR A 180 -2.24 -11.62 30.21
N GLN A 181 -0.91 -11.65 30.31
CA GLN A 181 -0.19 -12.57 31.22
C GLN A 181 -0.60 -14.04 31.04
N GLY A 182 -0.86 -14.44 29.79
CA GLY A 182 -1.33 -15.79 29.44
C GLY A 182 -2.77 -16.11 29.91
N LYS A 183 -3.54 -15.12 30.35
CA LYS A 183 -4.94 -15.30 30.74
C LYS A 183 -5.86 -14.97 29.56
N LYS A 184 -7.04 -15.62 29.54
CA LYS A 184 -8.07 -15.38 28.55
C LYS A 184 -8.84 -14.10 28.85
N VAL A 185 -9.07 -13.29 27.83
CA VAL A 185 -9.93 -12.11 27.84
C VAL A 185 -11.14 -12.39 26.98
N GLU A 186 -12.33 -12.22 27.53
CA GLU A 186 -13.57 -12.39 26.82
C GLU A 186 -13.91 -11.12 26.03
N MET A 187 -14.03 -11.26 24.71
CA MET A 187 -14.32 -10.19 23.79
C MET A 187 -15.61 -10.50 23.03
N MET A 188 -16.31 -9.45 22.62
CA MET A 188 -17.51 -9.51 21.80
C MET A 188 -17.23 -8.98 20.41
N VAL A 189 -17.58 -9.71 19.37
CA VAL A 189 -17.45 -9.23 18.00
C VAL A 189 -18.49 -8.16 17.73
N THR A 190 -18.06 -6.92 17.56
CA THR A 190 -18.93 -5.75 17.37
C THR A 190 -19.04 -5.32 15.91
N ALA A 191 -18.03 -5.60 15.11
CA ALA A 191 -18.03 -5.29 13.68
C ALA A 191 -17.15 -6.24 12.88
N VAL A 192 -17.51 -6.38 11.61
CA VAL A 192 -16.65 -6.94 10.55
C VAL A 192 -16.32 -5.84 9.58
N ILE A 193 -15.03 -5.63 9.35
CA ILE A 193 -14.51 -4.66 8.39
C ILE A 193 -14.01 -5.36 7.13
N LYS A 194 -13.92 -4.61 6.03
CA LYS A 194 -13.26 -5.10 4.83
C LYS A 194 -11.78 -5.38 5.12
N ASP A 195 -11.20 -6.38 4.45
CA ASP A 195 -9.76 -6.60 4.53
C ASP A 195 -9.01 -5.34 4.14
N ILE A 196 -8.01 -4.98 4.95
CA ILE A 196 -7.19 -3.79 4.71
C ILE A 196 -6.24 -4.09 3.54
N PRO A 197 -6.07 -3.17 2.59
CA PRO A 197 -5.13 -3.36 1.49
C PRO A 197 -3.70 -3.63 1.97
N SER A 198 -2.97 -4.47 1.25
CA SER A 198 -1.59 -4.87 1.60
C SER A 198 -0.56 -3.73 1.55
N ASN A 199 -0.92 -2.58 0.97
CA ASN A 199 -0.12 -1.37 0.95
C ASN A 199 -0.48 -0.40 2.09
N SER A 200 -0.75 -0.94 3.27
CA SER A 200 -0.90 -0.21 4.53
C SER A 200 0.06 -0.74 5.58
N HIS A 201 0.70 0.16 6.34
CA HIS A 201 1.53 -0.24 7.48
C HIS A 201 0.67 -0.64 8.69
N VAL A 202 -0.58 -0.16 8.78
CA VAL A 202 -1.56 -0.60 9.79
C VAL A 202 -2.50 -1.60 9.12
N ASN A 203 -2.19 -2.87 9.25
CA ASN A 203 -2.93 -3.95 8.57
C ASN A 203 -3.26 -5.13 9.51
N PRO A 204 -3.98 -4.87 10.62
CA PRO A 204 -4.38 -5.93 11.53
C PRO A 204 -5.55 -6.75 10.96
N LYS A 205 -5.62 -8.02 11.36
CA LYS A 205 -6.81 -8.87 11.15
C LYS A 205 -7.81 -8.76 12.30
N TYR A 206 -7.32 -8.40 13.49
CA TYR A 206 -8.09 -8.29 14.71
C TYR A 206 -7.78 -6.96 15.38
N VAL A 207 -8.82 -6.21 15.78
CA VAL A 207 -8.66 -4.95 16.52
C VAL A 207 -9.47 -5.03 17.79
N ALA A 208 -8.80 -5.08 18.92
CA ALA A 208 -9.39 -5.11 20.25
C ALA A 208 -9.31 -3.74 20.93
N ASN A 209 -10.28 -3.41 21.77
CA ASN A 209 -10.20 -2.19 22.56
C ASN A 209 -9.05 -2.33 23.59
N ILE A 210 -8.15 -1.34 23.62
CA ILE A 210 -6.97 -1.34 24.50
C ILE A 210 -7.35 -1.38 25.97
N LEU A 211 -8.49 -0.80 26.37
CA LEU A 211 -8.95 -0.80 27.75
C LEU A 211 -9.33 -2.19 28.27
N ALA A 212 -9.50 -3.20 27.41
CA ALA A 212 -9.68 -4.58 27.81
C ALA A 212 -8.45 -5.13 28.56
N LEU A 213 -7.29 -4.47 28.46
CA LEU A 213 -6.08 -4.79 29.18
C LEU A 213 -6.03 -4.26 30.63
N LYS A 214 -7.01 -3.43 31.06
CA LYS A 214 -7.05 -2.87 32.43
C LYS A 214 -6.88 -3.93 33.56
N PRO A 215 -7.49 -5.12 33.48
CA PRO A 215 -7.29 -6.13 34.53
C PRO A 215 -5.84 -6.61 34.69
N PHE A 216 -5.01 -6.44 33.66
CA PHE A 216 -3.60 -6.87 33.60
C PHE A 216 -2.62 -5.71 33.76
N MET A 217 -3.09 -4.50 33.44
CA MET A 217 -2.37 -3.22 33.52
C MET A 217 -3.27 -2.22 34.28
N PRO A 218 -3.32 -2.27 35.63
CA PRO A 218 -4.26 -1.43 36.40
C PRO A 218 -4.12 0.07 36.15
N ASP A 219 -2.89 0.53 35.87
CA ASP A 219 -2.59 1.94 35.60
C ASP A 219 -2.76 2.35 34.13
N LEU A 220 -3.25 1.45 33.27
CA LEU A 220 -3.31 1.67 31.82
C LEU A 220 -4.04 2.95 31.45
N GLU A 221 -5.21 3.20 32.03
CA GLU A 221 -6.00 4.41 31.74
C GLU A 221 -5.27 5.69 32.17
N ASN A 222 -4.58 5.66 33.27
CA ASN A 222 -3.73 6.76 33.73
C ASN A 222 -2.55 6.94 32.76
N LEU A 223 -1.91 5.84 32.33
CA LEU A 223 -0.80 5.88 31.36
C LEU A 223 -1.22 6.48 30.02
N LEU A 224 -2.40 6.14 29.50
CA LEU A 224 -2.94 6.68 28.26
C LEU A 224 -3.31 8.16 28.37
N ASN A 225 -3.66 8.66 29.56
CA ASN A 225 -4.07 10.04 29.78
C ASN A 225 -2.96 10.95 30.32
N THR A 226 -1.85 10.40 30.83
CA THR A 226 -0.78 11.18 31.45
C THR A 226 0.33 11.43 30.45
N SER A 227 0.65 12.69 30.24
CA SER A 227 1.72 13.09 29.34
C SER A 227 3.11 12.78 29.92
N MET A 228 4.11 12.69 29.06
CA MET A 228 5.51 12.59 29.43
C MET A 228 5.98 13.75 30.34
N ALA A 229 5.37 14.94 30.24
CA ALA A 229 5.63 16.09 31.11
C ALA A 229 5.38 15.76 32.58
N ASP A 230 4.45 14.85 32.86
CA ASP A 230 4.12 14.40 34.20
C ASP A 230 4.98 13.23 34.67
N GLY A 231 6.00 12.84 33.91
CA GLY A 231 6.96 11.78 34.23
C GLY A 231 6.63 10.41 33.65
N ASN A 232 5.62 10.34 32.76
CA ASN A 232 5.34 9.11 32.04
C ASN A 232 6.40 8.86 30.96
N ASN A 233 7.13 7.76 31.08
CA ASN A 233 8.16 7.32 30.14
C ASN A 233 7.83 5.96 29.50
N ASN A 234 6.55 5.59 29.44
CA ASN A 234 6.10 4.33 28.90
C ASN A 234 5.91 4.45 27.38
N PHE A 235 6.90 4.02 26.63
CA PHE A 235 6.93 4.00 25.17
C PHE A 235 6.41 2.65 24.67
N PHE A 236 5.11 2.52 24.46
CA PHE A 236 4.53 1.27 23.95
C PHE A 236 3.39 1.47 22.97
N THR A 237 2.97 2.71 22.73
CA THR A 237 1.89 3.01 21.78
C THR A 237 2.43 3.62 20.49
N GLN A 238 1.87 3.22 19.37
CA GLN A 238 2.00 3.92 18.10
C GLN A 238 0.89 4.96 18.04
N SER A 239 1.27 6.22 18.06
CA SER A 239 0.32 7.34 18.18
C SER A 239 0.25 8.15 16.90
N TYR A 240 -0.98 8.51 16.54
CA TYR A 240 -1.32 9.28 15.33
C TYR A 240 -2.17 10.48 15.68
N PHE A 241 -1.96 11.56 14.95
CA PHE A 241 -2.78 12.76 15.07
C PHE A 241 -2.98 13.43 13.71
N VAL A 242 -4.09 14.16 13.58
CA VAL A 242 -4.40 14.96 12.38
C VAL A 242 -3.94 16.39 12.59
N CYS A 243 -3.11 16.90 11.67
CA CYS A 243 -2.68 18.30 11.66
C CYS A 243 -2.88 18.88 10.25
N LYS A 244 -3.86 19.77 10.10
CA LYS A 244 -4.17 20.44 8.82
C LYS A 244 -3.13 21.48 8.42
N ASP A 245 -2.45 22.05 9.40
CA ASP A 245 -1.44 23.08 9.19
C ASP A 245 -0.03 22.49 9.44
N PRO A 246 0.70 22.06 8.41
CA PRO A 246 2.00 21.43 8.56
C PRO A 246 3.07 22.35 9.16
N THR A 247 2.85 23.68 9.20
CA THR A 247 3.78 24.64 9.83
C THR A 247 3.85 24.48 11.35
N LYS A 248 2.87 23.77 11.94
CA LYS A 248 2.85 23.47 13.39
C LYS A 248 3.74 22.29 13.75
N ILE A 249 4.04 21.41 12.81
CA ILE A 249 4.85 20.18 13.10
C ILE A 249 6.22 20.53 13.71
N PRO A 250 7.00 21.50 13.19
CA PRO A 250 8.25 21.89 13.83
C PRO A 250 8.08 22.41 15.26
N LEU A 251 7.00 23.16 15.54
CA LEU A 251 6.71 23.68 16.87
C LEU A 251 6.35 22.56 17.86
N ILE A 252 5.57 21.57 17.39
CA ILE A 252 5.24 20.36 18.16
C ILE A 252 6.54 19.61 18.49
N MET A 253 7.39 19.38 17.49
CA MET A 253 8.67 18.67 17.69
C MET A 253 9.60 19.41 18.65
N GLU A 254 9.67 20.74 18.59
CA GLU A 254 10.47 21.56 19.51
C GLU A 254 9.96 21.45 20.95
N ASP A 255 8.64 21.52 21.15
CA ASP A 255 8.06 21.34 22.47
C ASP A 255 8.26 19.94 23.03
N MET A 256 8.06 18.91 22.18
CA MET A 256 8.36 17.53 22.50
C MET A 256 9.83 17.37 22.93
N GLN A 257 10.79 17.96 22.20
CA GLN A 257 12.21 17.90 22.54
C GLN A 257 12.49 18.52 23.91
N LYS A 258 11.94 19.70 24.20
CA LYS A 258 12.10 20.35 25.52
C LYS A 258 11.64 19.46 26.67
N LYS A 259 10.51 18.78 26.50
CA LYS A 259 9.97 17.86 27.51
C LYS A 259 10.82 16.62 27.70
N VAL A 260 11.30 16.05 26.61
CA VAL A 260 12.24 14.93 26.63
C VAL A 260 13.54 15.31 27.33
N ASP A 261 14.10 16.47 27.02
CA ASP A 261 15.34 16.96 27.65
C ASP A 261 15.16 17.14 29.16
N GLN A 262 14.02 17.66 29.59
CA GLN A 262 13.67 17.77 31.03
C GLN A 262 13.59 16.39 31.72
N MET A 263 12.97 15.40 31.02
CA MET A 263 12.89 14.03 31.54
C MET A 263 14.26 13.38 31.63
N ILE A 264 15.10 13.52 30.61
CA ILE A 264 16.48 13.00 30.60
C ILE A 264 17.28 13.59 31.78
N ALA A 265 17.20 14.92 31.94
CA ALA A 265 17.87 15.61 33.04
C ALA A 265 17.38 15.12 34.42
N LYS A 266 16.06 14.99 34.63
CA LYS A 266 15.44 14.50 35.85
C LYS A 266 15.91 13.09 36.23
N ASN A 267 15.96 12.20 35.21
CA ASN A 267 16.32 10.79 35.41
C ASN A 267 17.84 10.55 35.34
N LYS A 268 18.64 11.56 35.02
CA LYS A 268 20.11 11.48 34.84
C LYS A 268 20.52 10.43 33.82
N TRP A 269 19.74 10.31 32.72
CA TRP A 269 20.06 9.38 31.65
C TRP A 269 21.15 9.96 30.75
N ASP A 270 22.13 9.13 30.42
CA ASP A 270 23.20 9.50 29.49
C ASP A 270 22.84 9.04 28.08
N ILE A 271 21.78 9.64 27.54
CA ILE A 271 21.28 9.38 26.16
C ILE A 271 20.91 10.69 25.50
N LYS A 272 20.91 10.70 24.17
CA LYS A 272 20.28 11.74 23.37
C LYS A 272 19.01 11.19 22.77
N PHE A 273 17.91 11.84 23.05
CA PHE A 273 16.61 11.44 22.54
C PHE A 273 16.09 12.51 21.58
N LYS A 274 15.66 12.10 20.40
CA LYS A 274 15.10 12.98 19.38
C LYS A 274 13.70 12.50 19.03
N PRO A 275 12.63 13.28 19.31
CA PRO A 275 11.31 12.97 18.82
C PRO A 275 11.27 13.12 17.30
N VAL A 276 10.45 12.29 16.65
CA VAL A 276 10.23 12.27 15.21
C VAL A 276 8.74 12.30 14.94
N VAL A 277 8.33 13.15 14.01
CA VAL A 277 6.96 13.22 13.51
C VAL A 277 7.01 13.06 11.99
N LYS A 278 6.37 12.02 11.48
CA LYS A 278 6.34 11.69 10.05
C LYS A 278 4.90 11.65 9.56
N LYS A 279 4.68 12.14 8.34
CA LYS A 279 3.39 11.98 7.67
C LYS A 279 3.12 10.49 7.44
N ILE A 280 1.87 10.06 7.59
CA ILE A 280 1.52 8.63 7.47
C ILE A 280 1.91 8.06 6.11
N THR A 281 1.79 8.85 5.03
CA THR A 281 2.18 8.47 3.67
C THR A 281 3.69 8.32 3.45
N ASP A 282 4.51 8.88 4.35
CA ASP A 282 5.97 8.85 4.24
C ASP A 282 6.59 7.75 5.11
N VAL A 283 5.77 7.12 5.97
CA VAL A 283 6.19 6.08 6.92
C VAL A 283 6.81 4.88 6.22
N HIS A 284 6.23 4.45 5.09
CA HIS A 284 6.70 3.29 4.33
C HIS A 284 8.13 3.46 3.79
N PHE A 285 8.53 4.71 3.49
CA PHE A 285 9.87 5.03 3.00
C PHE A 285 10.82 5.53 4.11
N ASP A 286 10.42 5.41 5.37
CA ASP A 286 11.22 5.85 6.52
C ASP A 286 12.25 4.79 6.89
N GLN A 287 13.48 4.98 6.42
CA GLN A 287 14.61 4.11 6.72
C GLN A 287 15.19 4.31 8.14
N GLU A 288 14.81 5.38 8.84
CA GLU A 288 15.28 5.64 10.20
C GLU A 288 14.57 4.77 11.24
N MET A 289 13.36 4.27 10.93
CA MET A 289 12.52 3.44 11.81
C MET A 289 12.62 1.94 11.46
N ASP A 290 13.83 1.42 11.36
CA ASP A 290 14.15 0.13 10.71
C ASP A 290 13.71 -1.11 11.50
N TRP A 291 13.41 -0.99 12.79
CA TRP A 291 12.97 -2.15 13.59
C TRP A 291 11.51 -2.10 14.04
N THR A 292 10.69 -1.60 13.19
CA THR A 292 9.26 -1.62 13.40
C THR A 292 8.71 -3.02 13.21
N ILE A 293 8.13 -3.58 14.25
CA ILE A 293 7.51 -4.90 14.26
C ILE A 293 6.34 -4.97 13.25
N ASP A 294 5.76 -3.83 12.91
CA ASP A 294 4.44 -3.77 12.27
C ASP A 294 4.46 -3.56 10.77
N HIS A 295 5.57 -3.15 10.15
CA HIS A 295 5.56 -2.92 8.69
C HIS A 295 6.93 -3.09 8.04
N LYS A 296 6.89 -3.42 6.76
CA LYS A 296 8.08 -3.49 5.90
C LYS A 296 8.34 -2.10 5.33
N THR A 297 9.51 -1.55 5.59
CA THR A 297 9.98 -0.33 4.94
C THR A 297 10.56 -0.63 3.56
N ALA A 298 10.44 0.33 2.64
CA ALA A 298 11.05 0.28 1.33
C ALA A 298 11.97 1.50 1.12
N ASP A 299 13.01 1.35 0.30
CA ASP A 299 13.82 2.51 -0.11
C ASP A 299 13.25 3.06 -1.43
N ILE A 300 12.87 4.33 -1.40
CA ILE A 300 12.32 5.04 -2.57
C ILE A 300 13.27 5.01 -3.79
N LYS A 301 14.57 4.86 -3.57
CA LYS A 301 15.55 4.72 -4.65
C LYS A 301 15.27 3.52 -5.54
N TYR A 302 14.82 2.41 -4.96
CA TYR A 302 14.45 1.24 -5.75
C TYR A 302 13.25 1.51 -6.67
N MET A 303 12.33 2.40 -6.27
CA MET A 303 11.21 2.77 -7.12
C MET A 303 11.69 3.48 -8.39
N TYR A 304 12.66 4.38 -8.27
CA TYR A 304 13.28 5.04 -9.43
C TYR A 304 14.05 4.05 -10.31
N VAL A 305 14.76 3.11 -9.71
CA VAL A 305 15.47 2.05 -10.45
C VAL A 305 14.47 1.18 -11.23
N PHE A 306 13.38 0.74 -10.59
CA PHE A 306 12.36 -0.08 -11.25
C PHE A 306 11.65 0.68 -12.38
N MET A 307 11.31 1.96 -12.18
CA MET A 307 10.74 2.79 -13.25
C MET A 307 11.71 2.92 -14.44
N THR A 308 13.01 3.10 -14.18
CA THR A 308 14.02 3.16 -15.22
C THR A 308 14.11 1.83 -15.99
N ILE A 309 14.11 0.70 -15.28
CA ILE A 309 14.11 -0.64 -15.90
C ILE A 309 12.86 -0.84 -16.76
N ALA A 310 11.67 -0.46 -16.27
CA ALA A 310 10.44 -0.57 -17.04
C ALA A 310 10.50 0.25 -18.34
N LEU A 311 11.02 1.48 -18.26
CA LEU A 311 11.21 2.33 -19.43
C LEU A 311 12.23 1.71 -20.42
N LEU A 312 13.35 1.18 -19.95
CA LEU A 312 14.35 0.54 -20.80
C LEU A 312 13.78 -0.71 -21.49
N ILE A 313 13.02 -1.54 -20.80
CA ILE A 313 12.35 -2.71 -21.39
C ILE A 313 11.40 -2.26 -22.50
N LEU A 314 10.60 -1.22 -22.28
CA LEU A 314 9.71 -0.67 -23.31
C LEU A 314 10.47 -0.13 -24.51
N VAL A 315 11.56 0.61 -24.27
CA VAL A 315 12.41 1.15 -25.35
C VAL A 315 13.00 0.00 -26.19
N VAL A 316 13.53 -1.03 -25.56
CA VAL A 316 14.10 -2.19 -26.25
C VAL A 316 13.01 -2.92 -27.07
N ALA A 317 11.82 -3.11 -26.49
CA ALA A 317 10.69 -3.71 -27.19
C ALA A 317 10.26 -2.87 -28.42
N CYS A 318 10.22 -1.54 -28.28
CA CYS A 318 9.93 -0.62 -29.36
C CYS A 318 11.00 -0.65 -30.47
N ILE A 319 12.28 -0.62 -30.09
CA ILE A 319 13.40 -0.70 -31.06
C ILE A 319 13.33 -2.02 -31.84
N ASN A 320 13.10 -3.13 -31.15
CA ASN A 320 12.93 -4.41 -31.81
C ASN A 320 11.79 -4.39 -32.83
N TYR A 321 10.63 -3.84 -32.44
CA TYR A 321 9.48 -3.68 -33.33
C TYR A 321 9.82 -2.77 -34.53
N ILE A 322 10.44 -1.61 -34.30
CA ILE A 322 10.85 -0.67 -35.34
C ILE A 322 11.81 -1.31 -36.34
N ASN A 323 12.84 -2.00 -35.86
CA ASN A 323 13.83 -2.68 -36.69
C ASN A 323 13.17 -3.70 -37.62
N LEU A 324 12.26 -4.53 -37.07
CA LEU A 324 11.54 -5.52 -37.86
C LEU A 324 10.56 -4.86 -38.84
N SER A 325 9.92 -3.75 -38.47
CA SER A 325 9.02 -2.97 -39.34
C SER A 325 9.79 -2.31 -40.46
N THR A 326 10.94 -1.71 -40.17
CA THR A 326 11.79 -1.03 -41.17
C THR A 326 12.40 -2.02 -42.16
N ALA A 327 12.88 -3.20 -41.71
CA ALA A 327 13.35 -4.27 -42.59
C ALA A 327 12.28 -4.71 -43.62
N LYS A 328 10.99 -4.67 -43.21
CA LYS A 328 9.86 -4.97 -44.06
C LYS A 328 9.54 -3.84 -45.07
N SER A 329 9.85 -2.57 -44.70
CA SER A 329 9.51 -1.39 -45.52
C SER A 329 10.33 -1.34 -46.82
N ALA A 330 11.54 -1.89 -46.85
CA ALA A 330 12.34 -2.02 -48.07
C ALA A 330 11.60 -2.79 -49.18
N GLY A 331 10.84 -3.83 -48.81
CA GLY A 331 9.99 -4.58 -49.76
C GLY A 331 8.70 -3.84 -50.19
N ARG A 332 8.29 -2.80 -49.41
CA ARG A 332 7.10 -1.98 -49.67
C ARG A 332 7.40 -0.77 -50.57
N ALA A 333 8.66 -0.37 -50.73
CA ALA A 333 9.03 0.78 -51.56
C ALA A 333 8.50 0.68 -52.98
N ARG A 334 8.49 -0.54 -53.54
CA ARG A 334 7.93 -0.83 -54.86
C ARG A 334 6.40 -0.66 -54.92
N GLU A 335 5.68 -1.10 -53.91
CA GLU A 335 4.24 -0.94 -53.77
C GLU A 335 3.83 0.54 -53.60
N ILE A 336 4.57 1.28 -52.75
CA ILE A 336 4.37 2.71 -52.55
C ILE A 336 4.64 3.49 -53.82
N GLY A 337 5.71 3.14 -54.56
CA GLY A 337 6.03 3.73 -55.86
C GLY A 337 4.90 3.55 -56.88
N LEU A 338 4.39 2.33 -57.01
CA LEU A 338 3.25 2.03 -57.86
C LEU A 338 1.99 2.79 -57.48
N ARG A 339 1.65 2.87 -56.19
CA ARG A 339 0.47 3.63 -55.75
C ARG A 339 0.60 5.14 -55.97
N LYS A 340 1.80 5.70 -55.80
CA LYS A 340 2.08 7.12 -56.13
C LYS A 340 1.88 7.41 -57.60
N THR A 341 2.26 6.51 -58.53
CA THR A 341 2.05 6.67 -59.96
C THR A 341 0.56 6.61 -60.33
N PHE A 342 -0.27 5.94 -59.53
CA PHE A 342 -1.75 5.90 -59.69
C PHE A 342 -2.48 6.99 -58.87
N GLY A 343 -1.79 8.04 -58.38
CA GLY A 343 -2.41 9.20 -57.74
C GLY A 343 -2.70 9.05 -56.24
N GLY A 344 -2.12 8.06 -55.55
CA GLY A 344 -2.30 7.86 -54.11
C GLY A 344 -1.75 9.02 -53.28
N ILE A 345 -2.55 9.51 -52.30
CA ILE A 345 -2.20 10.64 -51.44
C ILE A 345 -1.29 10.16 -50.27
N ARG A 346 -0.24 10.93 -49.93
CA ARG A 346 0.72 10.58 -48.84
C ARG A 346 0.03 10.36 -47.48
N SER A 347 -0.97 11.15 -47.15
CA SER A 347 -1.71 11.04 -45.89
C SER A 347 -2.49 9.74 -45.75
N GLU A 348 -3.02 9.19 -46.86
CA GLU A 348 -3.74 7.91 -46.84
C GLU A 348 -2.78 6.74 -46.57
N LEU A 349 -1.60 6.76 -47.17
CA LEU A 349 -0.55 5.76 -46.93
C LEU A 349 -0.05 5.81 -45.46
N PHE A 350 0.18 7.02 -44.96
CA PHE A 350 0.56 7.22 -43.57
C PHE A 350 -0.51 6.67 -42.61
N LEU A 351 -1.78 7.04 -42.81
CA LEU A 351 -2.87 6.54 -41.98
C LEU A 351 -3.00 5.01 -42.04
N GLN A 352 -2.79 4.42 -43.20
CA GLN A 352 -2.83 2.96 -43.41
C GLN A 352 -1.71 2.30 -42.56
N PHE A 353 -0.46 2.82 -42.56
CA PHE A 353 0.64 2.27 -41.79
C PHE A 353 0.44 2.46 -40.28
N MET A 354 -0.06 3.62 -39.86
CA MET A 354 -0.44 3.88 -38.47
C MET A 354 -1.49 2.89 -37.97
N LEU A 355 -2.51 2.60 -38.77
CA LEU A 355 -3.55 1.62 -38.42
C LEU A 355 -3.00 0.18 -38.39
N GLU A 356 -2.09 -0.19 -39.31
CA GLU A 356 -1.43 -1.51 -39.26
C GLU A 356 -0.60 -1.67 -37.99
N SER A 357 0.16 -0.64 -37.61
CA SER A 357 0.94 -0.62 -36.37
C SER A 357 0.02 -0.63 -35.14
N PHE A 358 -1.03 0.16 -35.13
CA PHE A 358 -2.01 0.17 -34.04
C PHE A 358 -2.63 -1.22 -33.79
N VAL A 359 -3.05 -1.93 -34.86
CA VAL A 359 -3.63 -3.27 -34.70
C VAL A 359 -2.63 -4.25 -34.10
N LEU A 360 -1.36 -4.22 -34.52
CA LEU A 360 -0.32 -5.08 -33.96
C LEU A 360 -0.03 -4.75 -32.50
N VAL A 361 0.11 -3.45 -32.16
CA VAL A 361 0.33 -2.99 -30.78
C VAL A 361 -0.85 -3.34 -29.89
N PHE A 362 -2.09 -3.16 -30.39
CA PHE A 362 -3.29 -3.49 -29.66
C PHE A 362 -3.41 -4.99 -29.36
N ILE A 363 -3.13 -5.85 -30.34
CA ILE A 363 -3.08 -7.31 -30.13
C ILE A 363 -1.98 -7.66 -29.12
N SER A 364 -0.80 -7.01 -29.21
CA SER A 364 0.30 -7.20 -28.25
C SER A 364 -0.11 -6.78 -26.83
N ALA A 365 -0.85 -5.69 -26.68
CA ALA A 365 -1.36 -5.25 -25.39
C ALA A 365 -2.38 -6.23 -24.80
N LEU A 366 -3.28 -6.80 -25.62
CA LEU A 366 -4.20 -7.85 -25.17
C LEU A 366 -3.45 -9.11 -24.72
N MET A 367 -2.43 -9.50 -25.50
CA MET A 367 -1.56 -10.63 -25.11
C MET A 367 -0.77 -10.33 -23.84
N ALA A 368 -0.28 -9.10 -23.66
CA ALA A 368 0.38 -8.68 -22.41
C ALA A 368 -0.56 -8.77 -21.22
N LEU A 369 -1.79 -8.32 -21.33
CA LEU A 369 -2.80 -8.46 -20.27
C LEU A 369 -3.09 -9.93 -19.94
N LEU A 370 -3.12 -10.79 -20.94
CA LEU A 370 -3.30 -12.23 -20.75
C LEU A 370 -2.09 -12.84 -20.00
N ILE A 371 -0.86 -12.47 -20.38
CA ILE A 371 0.37 -12.89 -19.69
C ILE A 371 0.33 -12.40 -18.23
N VAL A 372 -0.02 -11.15 -17.99
CA VAL A 372 -0.16 -10.60 -16.64
C VAL A 372 -1.20 -11.38 -15.85
N ALA A 373 -2.37 -11.68 -16.43
CA ALA A 373 -3.40 -12.47 -15.78
C ALA A 373 -2.90 -13.87 -15.35
N MET A 374 -2.16 -14.53 -16.23
CA MET A 374 -1.60 -15.87 -15.95
C MET A 374 -0.49 -15.85 -14.89
N LEU A 375 0.33 -14.80 -14.88
CA LEU A 375 1.51 -14.70 -14.02
C LEU A 375 1.25 -13.90 -12.73
N THR A 376 0.04 -13.37 -12.49
CA THR A 376 -0.29 -12.61 -11.27
C THR A 376 -0.08 -13.45 -10.00
N THR A 377 -0.51 -14.71 -9.96
CA THR A 377 -0.34 -15.57 -8.79
C THR A 377 1.13 -15.82 -8.44
N PRO A 378 1.99 -16.30 -9.36
CA PRO A 378 3.42 -16.45 -9.05
C PRO A 378 4.11 -15.11 -8.74
N PHE A 379 3.69 -14.00 -9.38
CA PHE A 379 4.22 -12.68 -9.08
C PHE A 379 3.88 -12.25 -7.64
N ASN A 380 2.65 -12.47 -7.18
CA ASN A 380 2.23 -12.22 -5.80
C ASN A 380 3.05 -13.03 -4.79
N GLN A 381 3.29 -14.30 -5.09
CA GLN A 381 4.12 -15.16 -4.23
C GLN A 381 5.56 -14.66 -4.11
N LEU A 382 6.15 -14.17 -5.20
CA LEU A 382 7.52 -13.63 -5.21
C LEU A 382 7.64 -12.27 -4.49
N THR A 383 6.63 -11.42 -4.64
CA THR A 383 6.68 -10.03 -4.12
C THR A 383 6.03 -9.88 -2.74
N GLY A 384 5.30 -10.89 -2.26
CA GLY A 384 4.49 -10.80 -1.04
C GLY A 384 3.29 -9.86 -1.16
N LYS A 385 2.87 -9.56 -2.40
CA LYS A 385 1.72 -8.68 -2.69
C LYS A 385 0.45 -9.48 -2.96
N ALA A 386 -0.70 -8.78 -2.98
CA ALA A 386 -2.02 -9.37 -3.23
C ALA A 386 -2.70 -8.73 -4.45
N PHE A 387 -1.98 -8.60 -5.56
CA PHE A 387 -2.57 -8.03 -6.78
C PHE A 387 -3.65 -8.94 -7.35
N THR A 388 -4.70 -8.29 -7.85
CA THR A 388 -5.77 -8.92 -8.61
C THR A 388 -5.88 -8.24 -9.97
N LEU A 389 -6.59 -8.85 -10.91
CA LEU A 389 -6.85 -8.23 -12.23
C LEU A 389 -7.57 -6.88 -12.11
N ALA A 390 -8.37 -6.68 -11.06
CA ALA A 390 -9.05 -5.41 -10.82
C ALA A 390 -8.08 -4.24 -10.67
N HIS A 391 -6.86 -4.46 -10.15
CA HIS A 391 -5.85 -3.41 -10.03
C HIS A 391 -5.35 -2.88 -11.38
N LEU A 392 -5.41 -3.69 -12.45
CA LEU A 392 -5.09 -3.27 -13.82
C LEU A 392 -6.16 -2.37 -14.45
N PHE A 393 -7.43 -2.54 -14.02
CA PHE A 393 -8.56 -1.82 -14.61
C PHE A 393 -8.94 -0.54 -13.85
N ASN A 394 -8.11 -0.09 -12.90
CA ASN A 394 -8.34 1.23 -12.33
C ASN A 394 -7.96 2.35 -13.32
N GLY A 395 -8.54 3.55 -13.13
CA GLY A 395 -8.41 4.65 -14.09
C GLY A 395 -6.95 5.06 -14.38
N GLN A 396 -6.06 5.02 -13.41
CA GLN A 396 -4.66 5.38 -13.61
C GLN A 396 -3.90 4.35 -14.45
N MET A 397 -4.09 3.05 -14.18
CA MET A 397 -3.46 1.99 -14.97
C MET A 397 -3.99 1.96 -16.40
N LEU A 398 -5.29 2.19 -16.59
CA LEU A 398 -5.87 2.29 -17.93
C LEU A 398 -5.26 3.46 -18.72
N LEU A 399 -5.02 4.61 -18.09
CA LEU A 399 -4.34 5.74 -18.73
C LEU A 399 -2.88 5.41 -19.10
N ILE A 400 -2.15 4.69 -18.23
CA ILE A 400 -0.78 4.21 -18.52
C ILE A 400 -0.82 3.26 -19.73
N ILE A 401 -1.68 2.26 -19.72
CA ILE A 401 -1.82 1.29 -20.81
C ILE A 401 -2.15 2.02 -22.15
N LEU A 402 -3.12 2.93 -22.12
CA LEU A 402 -3.50 3.70 -23.29
C LEU A 402 -2.36 4.58 -23.79
N GLY A 403 -1.67 5.28 -22.88
CA GLY A 403 -0.52 6.11 -23.19
C GLY A 403 0.61 5.32 -23.85
N VAL A 404 0.91 4.12 -23.33
CA VAL A 404 1.91 3.22 -23.92
C VAL A 404 1.48 2.74 -25.31
N ILE A 405 0.21 2.33 -25.51
CA ILE A 405 -0.31 1.94 -26.82
C ILE A 405 -0.16 3.07 -27.83
N VAL A 406 -0.53 4.28 -27.47
CA VAL A 406 -0.42 5.46 -28.35
C VAL A 406 1.05 5.75 -28.66
N LEU A 407 1.92 5.80 -27.63
CA LEU A 407 3.35 6.09 -27.81
C LEU A 407 4.02 5.06 -28.72
N VAL A 408 3.83 3.77 -28.46
CA VAL A 408 4.40 2.68 -29.27
C VAL A 408 3.87 2.72 -30.69
N THR A 409 2.57 2.99 -30.87
CA THR A 409 1.97 3.11 -32.22
C THR A 409 2.58 4.27 -33.01
N LEU A 410 2.78 5.43 -32.38
CA LEU A 410 3.41 6.61 -33.02
C LEU A 410 4.86 6.33 -33.39
N LEU A 411 5.65 5.77 -32.49
CA LEU A 411 7.06 5.44 -32.73
C LEU A 411 7.24 4.35 -33.81
N ALA A 412 6.30 3.43 -33.88
CA ALA A 412 6.37 2.27 -34.76
C ALA A 412 5.74 2.51 -36.14
N GLY A 413 4.83 3.44 -36.24
CA GLY A 413 4.08 3.74 -37.48
C GLY A 413 4.65 4.90 -38.31
N SER A 414 5.59 5.68 -37.70
CA SER A 414 6.29 6.78 -38.38
C SER A 414 7.58 6.28 -39.03
#